data_6dc8a45b8999376593f38acfa155d418
#
_entry.id   6dc8a45b8999376593f38acfa155d418
#
_cell.length_a   1.000
_cell.length_b   1.000
_cell.length_c   1.000
_cell.angle_alpha   90.00
_cell.angle_beta   90.00
_cell.angle_gamma   90.00
#
_symmetry.space_group_name_H-M   'P 1'
#
loop_
_entity.id
_entity.type
_entity.pdbx_description
1 polymer ?
#
loop_
_entity_poly.entity_id
_entity_poly.type
_entity_poly.pdbx_seq_one_letter_code
_entity_poly.pdbx_strand_id
1 'polypeptide(L)'
;MRGKPLHLVLLENGCIVDSAHCLNQDGYLRIKDERYKGKGRAPLIMAHRLIWEECGGVIPKGYELHHTCHNRACVNINHLELVNISEHKVHHNSTRYRARYDSARAYWEEHHCSGKELGKQFGVAFSTGCKWIRQWKRRD
;
A
#
# COMPACT_ATOMS: atom_id res chain seq x y z
N MET A 1 16.43 -15.94 -24.54
CA MET A 1 16.45 -16.64 -23.24
C MET A 1 15.11 -16.45 -22.55
N ARG A 2 14.41 -17.51 -22.33
CA ARG A 2 13.21 -17.48 -21.52
C ARG A 2 13.57 -17.15 -20.07
N GLY A 3 12.76 -16.36 -19.40
CA GLY A 3 12.93 -16.09 -17.97
C GLY A 3 12.73 -17.35 -17.15
N LYS A 4 13.15 -17.32 -15.87
CA LYS A 4 12.89 -18.39 -14.94
C LYS A 4 11.37 -18.59 -14.81
N PRO A 5 10.83 -19.82 -14.94
CA PRO A 5 9.39 -20.04 -14.84
C PRO A 5 8.86 -19.73 -13.43
N LEU A 6 7.61 -19.29 -13.38
CA LEU A 6 6.90 -19.10 -12.12
C LEU A 6 6.57 -20.47 -11.50
N HIS A 7 6.71 -20.55 -10.19
CA HIS A 7 6.29 -21.71 -9.41
C HIS A 7 5.25 -21.28 -8.37
N LEU A 8 3.99 -21.27 -8.81
CA LEU A 8 2.87 -20.75 -8.03
C LEU A 8 2.41 -21.77 -6.97
N VAL A 9 2.19 -21.28 -5.77
CA VAL A 9 1.73 -22.05 -4.60
C VAL A 9 0.48 -21.36 -4.03
N LEU A 10 -0.56 -22.14 -3.81
CA LEU A 10 -1.78 -21.69 -3.13
C LEU A 10 -1.60 -21.83 -1.61
N LEU A 11 -1.76 -20.72 -0.89
CA LEU A 11 -1.72 -20.66 0.56
C LEU A 11 -3.10 -20.93 1.17
N GLU A 12 -3.15 -21.26 2.46
CA GLU A 12 -4.39 -21.53 3.20
C GLU A 12 -5.38 -20.36 3.19
N ASN A 13 -4.88 -19.12 3.21
CA ASN A 13 -5.70 -17.92 3.14
C ASN A 13 -6.20 -17.56 1.74
N GLY A 14 -5.95 -18.41 0.74
CA GLY A 14 -6.31 -18.20 -0.66
C GLY A 14 -5.31 -17.38 -1.47
N CYS A 15 -4.24 -16.87 -0.88
CA CYS A 15 -3.19 -16.19 -1.62
C CYS A 15 -2.44 -17.14 -2.53
N ILE A 16 -2.12 -16.69 -3.73
CA ILE A 16 -1.25 -17.41 -4.67
C ILE A 16 0.07 -16.65 -4.73
N VAL A 17 1.16 -17.33 -4.39
CA VAL A 17 2.50 -16.75 -4.36
C VAL A 17 3.47 -17.56 -5.20
N ASP A 18 4.52 -16.93 -5.69
CA ASP A 18 5.60 -17.62 -6.39
C ASP A 18 6.73 -18.00 -5.41
N SER A 19 7.14 -19.26 -5.44
CA SER A 19 8.24 -19.77 -4.61
C SER A 19 9.60 -19.75 -5.31
N ALA A 20 9.64 -19.44 -6.60
CA ALA A 20 10.85 -19.55 -7.43
C ALA A 20 11.66 -18.25 -7.54
N HIS A 21 11.05 -17.09 -7.32
CA HIS A 21 11.67 -15.77 -7.46
C HIS A 21 11.76 -15.04 -6.14
N CYS A 22 12.78 -14.20 -6.03
CA CYS A 22 12.88 -13.26 -4.91
C CYS A 22 11.94 -12.07 -5.11
N LEU A 23 11.37 -11.59 -4.01
CA LEU A 23 10.57 -10.37 -4.00
C LEU A 23 11.49 -9.14 -4.04
N ASN A 24 10.97 -7.99 -4.51
CA ASN A 24 11.69 -6.75 -4.41
C ASN A 24 11.69 -6.24 -2.95
N GLN A 25 12.40 -5.13 -2.70
CA GLN A 25 12.49 -4.54 -1.36
C GLN A 25 11.13 -4.10 -0.78
N ASP A 26 10.13 -3.85 -1.64
CA ASP A 26 8.77 -3.47 -1.25
C ASP A 26 7.84 -4.67 -1.05
N GLY A 27 8.33 -5.89 -1.27
CA GLY A 27 7.57 -7.13 -1.11
C GLY A 27 6.77 -7.57 -2.34
N TYR A 28 6.97 -6.94 -3.48
CA TYR A 28 6.29 -7.31 -4.74
C TYR A 28 7.10 -8.32 -5.54
N LEU A 29 6.39 -9.21 -6.24
CA LEU A 29 6.98 -10.09 -7.24
C LEU A 29 7.16 -9.33 -8.55
N ARG A 30 8.38 -9.31 -9.06
CA ARG A 30 8.72 -8.72 -10.37
C ARG A 30 9.25 -9.79 -11.29
N ILE A 31 8.74 -9.82 -12.52
CA ILE A 31 9.13 -10.78 -13.56
C ILE A 31 9.47 -10.05 -14.86
N LYS A 32 10.20 -10.71 -15.73
CA LYS A 32 10.50 -10.17 -17.07
C LYS A 32 9.21 -10.13 -17.90
N ASP A 33 9.00 -9.00 -18.58
CA ASP A 33 7.89 -8.89 -19.52
C ASP A 33 8.23 -9.65 -20.81
N GLU A 34 7.70 -10.86 -20.93
CA GLU A 34 7.89 -11.71 -22.12
C GLU A 34 7.21 -11.16 -23.38
N ARG A 35 6.33 -10.18 -23.24
CA ARG A 35 5.66 -9.49 -24.36
C ARG A 35 6.58 -8.45 -25.00
N TYR A 36 7.71 -8.12 -24.33
CA TYR A 36 8.65 -7.13 -24.82
C TYR A 36 9.36 -7.60 -26.09
N LYS A 37 9.21 -6.82 -27.18
CA LYS A 37 9.82 -7.09 -28.49
C LYS A 37 10.90 -6.07 -28.90
N GLY A 38 11.30 -5.20 -27.96
CA GLY A 38 12.33 -4.19 -28.21
C GLY A 38 13.73 -4.78 -28.22
N LYS A 39 14.71 -3.93 -28.54
CA LYS A 39 16.12 -4.28 -28.45
C LYS A 39 16.61 -4.26 -27.00
N GLY A 40 17.44 -5.22 -26.65
CA GLY A 40 18.04 -5.31 -25.33
C GLY A 40 17.27 -6.20 -24.33
N ARG A 41 17.54 -5.99 -23.04
CA ARG A 41 16.94 -6.79 -21.96
C ARG A 41 15.47 -6.40 -21.73
N ALA A 42 14.60 -7.40 -21.64
CA ALA A 42 13.21 -7.16 -21.29
C ALA A 42 13.08 -6.47 -19.91
N PRO A 43 12.21 -5.47 -19.78
CA PRO A 43 12.00 -4.80 -18.50
C PRO A 43 11.36 -5.74 -17.48
N LEU A 44 11.58 -5.47 -16.20
CA LEU A 44 10.89 -6.12 -15.10
C LEU A 44 9.57 -5.41 -14.85
N ILE A 45 8.51 -6.19 -14.76
CA ILE A 45 7.16 -5.69 -14.44
C ILE A 45 6.61 -6.38 -13.20
N MET A 46 5.63 -5.76 -12.56
CA MET A 46 4.92 -6.36 -11.44
C MET A 46 4.09 -7.56 -11.92
N ALA A 47 4.31 -8.72 -11.33
CA ALA A 47 3.64 -9.95 -11.75
C ALA A 47 2.11 -9.88 -11.64
N HIS A 48 1.59 -9.27 -10.57
CA HIS A 48 0.15 -9.11 -10.38
C HIS A 48 -0.50 -8.26 -11.49
N ARG A 49 0.20 -7.26 -12.01
CA ARG A 49 -0.28 -6.43 -13.13
C ARG A 49 -0.33 -7.22 -14.43
N LEU A 50 0.74 -7.99 -14.71
CA LEU A 50 0.79 -8.84 -15.90
C LEU A 50 -0.35 -9.87 -15.89
N ILE A 51 -0.57 -10.55 -14.78
CA ILE A 51 -1.62 -11.57 -14.64
C ILE A 51 -3.00 -10.93 -14.78
N TRP A 52 -3.23 -9.76 -14.23
CA TRP A 52 -4.47 -9.00 -14.42
C TRP A 52 -4.75 -8.72 -15.90
N GLU A 53 -3.77 -8.24 -16.63
CA GLU A 53 -3.87 -7.93 -18.04
C GLU A 53 -4.07 -9.19 -18.90
N GLU A 54 -3.37 -10.27 -18.61
CA GLU A 54 -3.50 -11.56 -19.32
C GLU A 54 -4.87 -12.22 -19.08
N CYS A 55 -5.50 -11.98 -17.96
CA CYS A 55 -6.86 -12.42 -17.68
C CYS A 55 -7.95 -11.52 -18.32
N GLY A 56 -7.55 -10.59 -19.17
CA GLY A 56 -8.46 -9.69 -19.90
C GLY A 56 -8.79 -8.39 -19.20
N GLY A 57 -8.17 -8.11 -18.05
CA GLY A 57 -8.31 -6.84 -17.33
C GLY A 57 -7.52 -5.71 -17.99
N VAL A 58 -7.99 -4.50 -17.81
CA VAL A 58 -7.31 -3.27 -18.25
C VAL A 58 -7.03 -2.41 -17.04
N ILE A 59 -5.83 -1.81 -16.99
CA ILE A 59 -5.47 -0.83 -15.95
C ILE A 59 -5.46 0.55 -16.60
N PRO A 60 -6.56 1.33 -16.50
CA PRO A 60 -6.62 2.67 -17.07
C PRO A 60 -5.62 3.63 -16.43
N LYS A 61 -5.29 4.70 -17.13
CA LYS A 61 -4.47 5.78 -16.55
C LYS A 61 -5.17 6.35 -15.30
N GLY A 62 -4.43 6.51 -14.22
CA GLY A 62 -4.97 7.01 -12.95
C GLY A 62 -5.55 5.92 -12.04
N TYR A 63 -5.42 4.65 -12.43
CA TYR A 63 -5.83 3.50 -11.64
C TYR A 63 -4.64 2.62 -11.27
N GLU A 64 -4.77 1.88 -10.19
CA GLU A 64 -3.79 0.88 -9.74
C GLU A 64 -4.51 -0.35 -9.21
N LEU A 65 -3.76 -1.45 -9.09
CA LEU A 65 -4.26 -2.68 -8.49
C LEU A 65 -3.95 -2.67 -6.99
N HIS A 66 -4.99 -2.86 -6.19
CA HIS A 66 -4.92 -2.98 -4.74
C HIS A 66 -5.03 -4.46 -4.33
N HIS A 67 -4.17 -4.92 -3.42
CA HIS A 67 -4.25 -6.24 -2.83
C HIS A 67 -5.24 -6.23 -1.66
N THR A 68 -6.42 -6.80 -1.84
CA THR A 68 -7.44 -6.88 -0.80
C THR A 68 -7.02 -7.77 0.37
N CYS A 69 -6.12 -8.73 0.10
CA CYS A 69 -5.51 -9.62 1.11
C CYS A 69 -4.34 -8.97 1.87
N HIS A 70 -3.94 -7.75 1.52
CA HIS A 70 -2.77 -7.04 2.06
C HIS A 70 -1.42 -7.75 1.89
N ASN A 71 -1.36 -8.80 1.09
CA ASN A 71 -0.12 -9.49 0.72
C ASN A 71 0.37 -9.03 -0.65
N ARG A 72 1.41 -8.22 -0.67
CA ARG A 72 1.98 -7.64 -1.91
C ARG A 72 2.56 -8.69 -2.87
N ALA A 73 2.94 -9.85 -2.37
CA ALA A 73 3.44 -10.97 -3.17
C ALA A 73 2.33 -11.80 -3.83
N CYS A 74 1.06 -11.61 -3.42
CA CYS A 74 -0.07 -12.37 -3.94
C CYS A 74 -0.37 -12.00 -5.39
N VAL A 75 -0.56 -13.01 -6.23
CA VAL A 75 -0.95 -12.87 -7.64
C VAL A 75 -2.32 -13.45 -7.94
N ASN A 76 -3.10 -13.80 -6.91
CA ASN A 76 -4.46 -14.27 -7.09
C ASN A 76 -5.35 -13.12 -7.57
N ILE A 77 -5.92 -13.26 -8.77
CA ILE A 77 -6.76 -12.22 -9.38
C ILE A 77 -7.99 -11.87 -8.53
N ASN A 78 -8.51 -12.83 -7.76
CA ASN A 78 -9.65 -12.61 -6.86
C ASN A 78 -9.28 -11.75 -5.63
N HIS A 79 -8.00 -11.59 -5.34
CA HIS A 79 -7.46 -10.73 -4.28
C HIS A 79 -7.01 -9.36 -4.80
N LEU A 80 -7.22 -9.08 -6.07
CA LEU A 80 -6.87 -7.81 -6.70
C LEU A 80 -8.12 -7.00 -7.00
N GLU A 81 -8.03 -5.70 -6.75
CA GLU A 81 -9.08 -4.74 -7.01
C GLU A 81 -8.52 -3.52 -7.75
N LEU A 82 -9.22 -3.09 -8.79
CA LEU A 82 -8.85 -1.88 -9.54
C LEU A 82 -9.38 -0.65 -8.80
N VAL A 83 -8.48 0.22 -8.36
CA VAL A 83 -8.82 1.41 -7.57
C VAL A 83 -8.28 2.69 -8.22
N ASN A 84 -8.99 3.78 -8.05
CA ASN A 84 -8.52 5.10 -8.45
C ASN A 84 -7.41 5.55 -7.49
N ILE A 85 -6.25 5.93 -8.03
CA ILE A 85 -5.07 6.33 -7.24
C ILE A 85 -5.38 7.48 -6.28
N SER A 86 -6.10 8.48 -6.75
CA SER A 86 -6.43 9.66 -5.94
C SER A 86 -7.36 9.31 -4.78
N GLU A 87 -8.41 8.56 -5.06
CA GLU A 87 -9.36 8.10 -4.03
C GLU A 87 -8.71 7.16 -3.03
N HIS A 88 -7.87 6.25 -3.50
CA HIS A 88 -7.13 5.31 -2.65
C HIS A 88 -6.19 6.03 -1.69
N LYS A 89 -5.45 7.02 -2.17
CA LYS A 89 -4.57 7.85 -1.33
C LYS A 89 -5.34 8.66 -0.29
N VAL A 90 -6.43 9.28 -0.68
CA VAL A 90 -7.30 10.05 0.23
C VAL A 90 -7.85 9.14 1.33
N HIS A 91 -8.36 7.98 0.98
CA HIS A 91 -8.88 7.01 1.94
C HIS A 91 -7.80 6.57 2.95
N HIS A 92 -6.62 6.16 2.48
CA HIS A 92 -5.53 5.74 3.37
C HIS A 92 -5.02 6.88 4.25
N ASN A 93 -4.84 8.05 3.68
CA ASN A 93 -4.35 9.21 4.42
C ASN A 93 -5.36 9.68 5.48
N SER A 94 -6.64 9.74 5.12
CA SER A 94 -7.69 10.12 6.06
C SER A 94 -7.84 9.13 7.22
N THR A 95 -7.77 7.85 6.95
CA THR A 95 -7.86 6.80 7.97
C THR A 95 -6.65 6.84 8.92
N ARG A 96 -5.44 6.95 8.40
CA ARG A 96 -4.22 7.07 9.21
C ARG A 96 -4.20 8.36 10.03
N TYR A 97 -4.58 9.45 9.41
CA TYR A 97 -4.65 10.74 10.09
C TYR A 97 -5.65 10.72 11.22
N ARG A 98 -6.85 10.18 10.98
CA ARG A 98 -7.91 10.11 11.97
C ARG A 98 -7.53 9.22 13.16
N ALA A 99 -6.97 8.04 12.91
CA ALA A 99 -6.50 7.15 13.97
C ALA A 99 -5.43 7.81 14.84
N ARG A 100 -4.47 8.50 14.22
CA ARG A 100 -3.44 9.24 14.94
C ARG A 100 -4.01 10.42 15.73
N TYR A 101 -4.93 11.15 15.15
CA TYR A 101 -5.62 12.27 15.78
C TYR A 101 -6.42 11.85 17.02
N ASP A 102 -7.19 10.77 16.90
CA ASP A 102 -8.00 10.25 18.00
C ASP A 102 -7.13 9.70 19.14
N SER A 103 -6.05 8.97 18.82
CA SER A 103 -5.07 8.48 19.80
C SER A 103 -4.34 9.64 20.51
N ALA A 104 -3.98 10.66 19.78
CA ALA A 104 -3.33 11.85 20.32
C ALA A 104 -4.27 12.63 21.26
N ARG A 105 -5.54 12.72 20.93
CA ARG A 105 -6.56 13.34 21.78
C ARG A 105 -6.69 12.61 23.10
N ALA A 106 -6.84 11.28 23.08
CA ALA A 106 -6.95 10.46 24.28
C ALA A 106 -5.70 10.62 25.19
N TYR A 107 -4.52 10.61 24.61
CA TYR A 107 -3.27 10.86 25.34
C TYR A 107 -3.23 12.24 25.97
N TRP A 108 -3.64 13.28 25.23
CA TRP A 108 -3.68 14.64 25.75
C TRP A 108 -4.70 14.82 26.89
N GLU A 109 -5.87 14.21 26.80
CA GLU A 109 -6.90 14.24 27.85
C GLU A 109 -6.40 13.60 29.15
N GLU A 110 -5.57 12.57 29.04
CA GLU A 110 -4.98 11.90 30.21
C GLU A 110 -3.78 12.66 30.81
N HIS A 111 -2.90 13.19 29.96
CA HIS A 111 -1.60 13.75 30.40
C HIS A 111 -1.53 15.28 30.41
N HIS A 112 -2.45 15.95 29.74
CA HIS A 112 -2.49 17.42 29.55
C HIS A 112 -1.14 18.00 29.08
N CYS A 113 -0.46 17.27 28.17
CA CYS A 113 0.86 17.62 27.67
C CYS A 113 0.88 18.84 26.74
N SER A 114 2.06 19.37 26.52
CA SER A 114 2.29 20.46 25.55
C SER A 114 2.22 19.96 24.10
N GLY A 115 2.05 20.87 23.15
CA GLY A 115 2.11 20.55 21.71
C GLY A 115 3.46 19.95 21.28
N LYS A 116 4.56 20.33 21.97
CA LYS A 116 5.89 19.77 21.72
C LYS A 116 5.97 18.29 22.13
N GLU A 117 5.48 17.95 23.29
CA GLU A 117 5.45 16.56 23.80
C GLU A 117 4.52 15.70 22.95
N LEU A 118 3.36 16.22 22.61
CA LEU A 118 2.41 15.55 21.73
C LEU A 118 3.02 15.26 20.36
N GLY A 119 3.73 16.20 19.78
CA GLY A 119 4.45 16.05 18.52
C GLY A 119 5.52 14.96 18.57
N LYS A 120 6.28 14.90 19.66
CA LYS A 120 7.28 13.84 19.90
C LYS A 120 6.63 12.45 20.02
N GLN A 121 5.55 12.35 20.79
CA GLN A 121 4.88 11.08 21.08
C GLN A 121 4.21 10.48 19.84
N PHE A 122 3.64 11.30 18.97
CA PHE A 122 2.89 10.84 17.80
C PHE A 122 3.61 11.07 16.45
N GLY A 123 4.84 11.54 16.47
CA GLY A 123 5.63 11.75 15.26
C GLY A 123 5.06 12.83 14.33
N VAL A 124 4.48 13.89 14.88
CA VAL A 124 3.98 15.06 14.15
C VAL A 124 4.77 16.32 14.49
N ALA A 125 4.68 17.33 13.62
CA ALA A 125 5.34 18.60 13.86
C ALA A 125 4.79 19.33 15.11
N PHE A 126 5.63 20.11 15.78
CA PHE A 126 5.22 20.95 16.90
C PHE A 126 3.98 21.79 16.60
N SER A 127 3.95 22.43 15.43
CA SER A 127 2.82 23.25 14.99
C SER A 127 1.51 22.43 14.87
N THR A 128 1.59 21.19 14.41
CA THR A 128 0.45 20.27 14.32
C THR A 128 -0.07 19.90 15.71
N GLY A 129 0.81 19.57 16.65
CA GLY A 129 0.45 19.27 18.04
C GLY A 129 -0.28 20.45 18.71
N CYS A 130 0.25 21.66 18.56
CA CYS A 130 -0.37 22.88 19.07
C CYS A 130 -1.73 23.18 18.43
N LYS A 131 -1.86 22.94 17.12
CA LYS A 131 -3.12 23.11 16.39
C LYS A 131 -4.20 22.18 16.90
N TRP A 132 -3.85 20.91 17.10
CA TRP A 132 -4.77 19.91 17.63
C TRP A 132 -5.28 20.28 19.03
N ILE A 133 -4.39 20.65 19.94
CA ILE A 133 -4.73 21.07 21.31
C ILE A 133 -5.69 22.26 21.28
N ARG A 134 -5.44 23.26 20.43
CA ARG A 134 -6.34 24.41 20.27
C ARG A 134 -7.72 24.00 19.79
N GLN A 135 -7.79 23.04 18.86
CA GLN A 135 -9.07 22.52 18.34
C GLN A 135 -9.85 21.78 19.43
N TRP A 136 -9.18 20.98 20.26
CA TRP A 136 -9.83 20.24 21.35
C TRP A 136 -10.36 21.18 22.44
N LYS A 137 -9.59 22.17 22.82
CA LYS A 137 -10.01 23.19 23.79
C LYS A 137 -11.22 24.01 23.35
N ARG A 138 -11.42 24.17 22.04
CA ARG A 138 -12.59 24.89 21.50
C ARG A 138 -13.86 24.07 21.47
N ARG A 139 -13.75 22.75 21.47
CA ARG A 139 -14.90 21.83 21.41
C ARG A 139 -15.42 21.45 22.79
N ASP A 140 -14.66 21.69 23.80
CA ASP A 140 -15.05 21.54 25.19
C ASP A 140 -15.54 22.90 25.72
#